data_bef1ca66ba6e57e1dfae63d6d65eda73
#
_entry.id   bef1ca66ba6e57e1dfae63d6d65eda73
#
_cell.length_a   1.000
_cell.length_b   1.000
_cell.length_c   1.000
_cell.angle_alpha   90.00
_cell.angle_beta   90.00
_cell.angle_gamma   90.00
#
_symmetry.space_group_name_H-M   'P 1'
#
loop_
_entity.id
_entity.type
_entity.pdbx_description
1 polymer ?
#
loop_
_entity_poly.entity_id
_entity_poly.type
_entity_poly.pdbx_seq_one_letter_code
_entity_poly.pdbx_strand_id
1 'polypeptide(L)'
;MKKSIDHDRLFKELLGTFFSEFIELFFPQVYEAIDLEHIKFLQQEMFTDVTRGDKHRVDILVETRLKGEPGIVLLHVENQASVQKEFAERMFIYFSRLYQEHRCRILPIAVFSYEKKGDEPDYFNLEFPFMLVLDFHFLILELKKHNWREYLKSNNPVAAALLSKMDYKEKERVQ
;
A
#
# COMPACT_ATOMS: atom_id res chain seq x y z
N MET A 1 -16.90 -26.74 -7.27
CA MET A 1 -16.20 -25.84 -6.34
C MET A 1 -15.73 -24.59 -7.09
N LYS A 2 -16.33 -23.42 -6.84
CA LYS A 2 -15.79 -22.15 -7.39
C LYS A 2 -14.43 -21.90 -6.70
N LYS A 3 -13.33 -21.95 -7.46
CA LYS A 3 -12.03 -21.47 -6.97
C LYS A 3 -12.22 -20.00 -6.58
N SER A 4 -12.10 -19.69 -5.31
CA SER A 4 -11.97 -18.31 -4.85
C SER A 4 -10.76 -17.71 -5.57
N ILE A 5 -10.98 -16.61 -6.29
CA ILE A 5 -9.87 -15.88 -6.92
C ILE A 5 -9.05 -15.30 -5.78
N ASP A 6 -7.78 -15.64 -5.73
CA ASP A 6 -6.83 -15.09 -4.76
C ASP A 6 -6.44 -13.67 -5.19
N HIS A 7 -7.25 -12.71 -4.75
CA HIS A 7 -7.08 -11.31 -5.09
C HIS A 7 -5.78 -10.71 -4.55
N ASP A 8 -5.31 -11.22 -3.42
CA ASP A 8 -4.06 -10.78 -2.81
C ASP A 8 -2.86 -11.18 -3.68
N ARG A 9 -2.83 -12.44 -4.12
CA ARG A 9 -1.79 -12.92 -5.04
C ARG A 9 -1.77 -12.12 -6.34
N LEU A 10 -2.95 -11.89 -6.95
CA LEU A 10 -3.04 -11.14 -8.20
C LEU A 10 -2.57 -9.69 -8.04
N PHE A 11 -2.86 -9.06 -6.90
CA PHE A 11 -2.39 -7.71 -6.61
C PHE A 11 -0.85 -7.67 -6.48
N LYS A 12 -0.26 -8.65 -5.79
CA LYS A 12 1.19 -8.78 -5.67
C LYS A 12 1.88 -9.02 -7.00
N GLU A 13 1.31 -9.89 -7.84
CA GLU A 13 1.81 -10.14 -9.20
C GLU A 13 1.71 -8.88 -10.08
N LEU A 14 0.62 -8.13 -9.98
CA LEU A 14 0.44 -6.86 -10.69
C LEU A 14 1.51 -5.85 -10.29
N LEU A 15 1.69 -5.62 -9.01
CA LEU A 15 2.69 -4.67 -8.51
C LEU A 15 4.12 -5.17 -8.73
N GLY A 16 4.36 -6.47 -8.67
CA GLY A 16 5.67 -7.05 -8.99
C GLY A 16 6.08 -6.83 -10.46
N THR A 17 5.11 -6.64 -11.34
CA THR A 17 5.34 -6.42 -12.78
C THR A 17 5.30 -4.95 -13.17
N PHE A 18 4.38 -4.17 -12.58
CA PHE A 18 4.05 -2.80 -12.98
C PHE A 18 4.14 -1.81 -11.81
N PHE A 19 5.16 -1.95 -10.98
CA PHE A 19 5.32 -1.10 -9.80
C PHE A 19 5.49 0.38 -10.14
N SER A 20 6.32 0.68 -11.14
CA SER A 20 6.55 2.06 -11.58
C SER A 20 5.27 2.71 -12.08
N GLU A 21 4.49 1.99 -12.87
CA GLU A 21 3.21 2.44 -13.40
C GLU A 21 2.15 2.61 -12.29
N PHE A 22 2.20 1.78 -11.25
CA PHE A 22 1.35 1.94 -10.08
C PHE A 22 1.69 3.22 -9.30
N ILE A 23 2.96 3.45 -9.05
CA ILE A 23 3.42 4.66 -8.35
C ILE A 23 3.13 5.91 -9.19
N GLU A 24 3.39 5.88 -10.50
CA GLU A 24 3.07 6.98 -11.42
C GLU A 24 1.59 7.36 -11.36
N LEU A 25 0.71 6.35 -11.41
CA LEU A 25 -0.73 6.54 -11.50
C LEU A 25 -1.36 7.12 -10.23
N PHE A 26 -0.94 6.62 -9.06
CA PHE A 26 -1.60 6.93 -7.79
C PHE A 26 -0.80 7.80 -6.84
N PHE A 27 0.51 7.86 -7.02
CA PHE A 27 1.43 8.60 -6.16
C PHE A 27 2.47 9.39 -6.98
N PRO A 28 2.02 10.31 -7.85
CA PRO A 28 2.93 11.02 -8.77
C PRO A 28 4.06 11.76 -8.05
N GLN A 29 3.81 12.28 -6.84
CA GLN A 29 4.84 12.91 -6.03
C GLN A 29 5.95 11.94 -5.59
N VAL A 30 5.59 10.66 -5.36
CA VAL A 30 6.58 9.62 -5.06
C VAL A 30 7.33 9.22 -6.32
N TYR A 31 6.63 9.06 -7.45
CA TYR A 31 7.20 8.74 -8.75
C TYR A 31 8.27 9.75 -9.19
N GLU A 32 7.98 11.05 -8.99
CA GLU A 32 8.94 12.12 -9.30
C GLU A 32 10.17 12.11 -8.39
N ALA A 33 10.01 11.68 -7.13
CA ALA A 33 11.06 11.70 -6.13
C ALA A 33 11.99 10.50 -6.16
N ILE A 34 11.50 9.30 -6.56
CA ILE A 34 12.29 8.06 -6.51
C ILE A 34 13.09 7.83 -7.79
N ASP A 35 14.17 7.08 -7.65
CA ASP A 35 14.98 6.61 -8.76
C ASP A 35 14.45 5.27 -9.29
N LEU A 36 13.75 5.32 -10.41
CA LEU A 36 13.11 4.18 -11.05
C LEU A 36 14.09 3.17 -11.66
N GLU A 37 15.34 3.58 -11.90
CA GLU A 37 16.40 2.68 -12.40
C GLU A 37 16.94 1.76 -11.30
N HIS A 38 16.72 2.13 -10.02
CA HIS A 38 17.21 1.41 -8.85
C HIS A 38 16.06 0.75 -8.04
N ILE A 39 15.05 0.19 -8.73
CA ILE A 39 13.98 -0.56 -8.08
C ILE A 39 14.40 -2.01 -7.87
N LYS A 40 14.35 -2.47 -6.62
CA LYS A 40 14.63 -3.84 -6.24
C LYS A 40 13.57 -4.35 -5.27
N PHE A 41 12.87 -5.41 -5.66
CA PHE A 41 11.94 -6.10 -4.76
C PHE A 41 12.73 -6.92 -3.75
N LEU A 42 12.43 -6.71 -2.48
CA LEU A 42 12.98 -7.50 -1.39
C LEU A 42 12.09 -8.70 -1.10
N GLN A 43 12.66 -9.73 -0.48
CA GLN A 43 11.87 -10.86 -0.03
C GLN A 43 10.89 -10.41 1.05
N GLN A 44 9.70 -10.98 1.02
CA GLN A 44 8.67 -10.70 2.02
C GLN A 44 9.17 -11.12 3.40
N GLU A 45 9.27 -10.17 4.29
CA GLU A 45 9.63 -10.43 5.68
C GLU A 45 8.44 -10.99 6.45
N MET A 46 8.72 -12.04 7.21
CA MET A 46 7.73 -12.67 8.09
C MET A 46 7.94 -12.16 9.51
N PHE A 47 6.99 -11.42 10.03
CA PHE A 47 6.97 -11.01 11.42
C PHE A 47 6.06 -11.93 12.24
N THR A 48 6.58 -12.45 13.33
CA THR A 48 5.77 -13.18 14.29
C THR A 48 5.28 -12.21 15.35
N ASP A 49 3.97 -12.10 15.53
CA ASP A 49 3.41 -11.39 16.67
C ASP A 49 3.76 -12.14 17.95
N VAL A 50 4.61 -11.51 18.77
CA VAL A 50 5.12 -12.12 20.01
C VAL A 50 4.00 -12.37 21.02
N THR A 51 2.90 -11.62 20.94
CA THR A 51 1.77 -11.68 21.88
C THR A 51 0.67 -12.65 21.45
N ARG A 52 0.41 -12.77 20.15
CA ARG A 52 -0.71 -13.56 19.60
C ARG A 52 -0.24 -14.79 18.81
N GLY A 53 1.06 -14.93 18.55
CA GLY A 53 1.61 -16.04 17.76
C GLY A 53 1.27 -16.00 16.26
N ASP A 54 0.54 -14.98 15.81
CA ASP A 54 0.15 -14.83 14.43
C ASP A 54 1.36 -14.43 13.57
N LYS A 55 1.54 -15.14 12.48
CA LYS A 55 2.58 -14.82 11.49
C LYS A 55 2.01 -13.82 10.50
N HIS A 56 2.53 -12.60 10.55
CA HIS A 56 2.21 -11.57 9.57
C HIS A 56 3.33 -11.44 8.55
N ARG A 57 2.96 -11.29 7.30
CA ARG A 57 3.89 -11.10 6.19
C ARG A 57 3.63 -9.72 5.59
N VAL A 58 4.70 -8.95 5.39
CA VAL A 58 4.67 -7.73 4.60
C VAL A 58 4.28 -8.07 3.16
N ASP A 59 3.35 -7.33 2.57
CA ASP A 59 2.84 -7.66 1.25
C ASP A 59 3.88 -7.39 0.16
N ILE A 60 4.38 -6.17 0.08
CA ILE A 60 5.38 -5.77 -0.91
C ILE A 60 6.39 -4.84 -0.25
N LEU A 61 7.67 -5.15 -0.44
CA LEU A 61 8.78 -4.33 0.02
C LEU A 61 9.71 -4.04 -1.15
N VAL A 62 9.94 -2.76 -1.43
CA VAL A 62 10.75 -2.29 -2.55
C VAL A 62 11.85 -1.39 -2.05
N GLU A 63 13.10 -1.74 -2.38
CA GLU A 63 14.26 -0.89 -2.17
C GLU A 63 14.46 0.02 -3.38
N THR A 64 14.68 1.29 -3.14
CA THR A 64 15.04 2.30 -4.15
C THR A 64 15.87 3.41 -3.53
N ARG A 65 16.02 4.55 -4.23
CA ARG A 65 16.72 5.76 -3.78
C ARG A 65 15.87 6.98 -4.05
N LEU A 66 16.11 8.06 -3.34
CA LEU A 66 15.61 9.36 -3.75
C LEU A 66 16.60 10.02 -4.71
N LYS A 67 16.07 10.65 -5.76
CA LYS A 67 16.88 11.40 -6.74
C LYS A 67 17.64 12.52 -6.03
N GLY A 68 18.96 12.58 -6.28
CA GLY A 68 19.81 13.63 -5.72
C GLY A 68 20.14 13.50 -4.23
N GLU A 69 19.71 12.43 -3.56
CA GLU A 69 20.00 12.19 -2.15
C GLU A 69 20.75 10.87 -1.95
N PRO A 70 21.74 10.84 -1.04
CA PRO A 70 22.42 9.61 -0.71
C PRO A 70 21.53 8.68 0.13
N GLY A 71 21.81 7.38 0.04
CA GLY A 71 21.16 6.35 0.83
C GLY A 71 19.97 5.69 0.14
N ILE A 72 19.53 4.60 0.75
CA ILE A 72 18.39 3.79 0.31
C ILE A 72 17.13 4.25 1.03
N VAL A 73 15.99 4.05 0.36
CA VAL A 73 14.66 4.13 0.96
C VAL A 73 13.90 2.84 0.67
N LEU A 74 13.03 2.44 1.58
CA LEU A 74 12.12 1.32 1.36
C LEU A 74 10.70 1.85 1.17
N LEU A 75 10.01 1.31 0.16
CA LEU A 75 8.57 1.47 0.00
C LEU A 75 7.91 0.17 0.50
N HIS A 76 7.08 0.32 1.51
CA HIS A 76 6.31 -0.77 2.11
C HIS A 76 4.86 -0.62 1.69
N VAL A 77 4.33 -1.54 0.88
CA VAL A 77 2.95 -1.49 0.39
C VAL A 77 2.15 -2.64 0.98
N GLU A 78 1.05 -2.30 1.66
CA GLU A 78 0.08 -3.24 2.22
C GLU A 78 -1.26 -3.15 1.49
N ASN A 79 -1.82 -4.30 1.10
CA ASN A 79 -3.13 -4.39 0.45
C ASN A 79 -4.20 -4.91 1.43
N GLN A 80 -5.31 -4.18 1.54
CA GLN A 80 -6.43 -4.55 2.39
C GLN A 80 -7.69 -4.76 1.54
N ALA A 81 -8.22 -5.98 1.58
CA ALA A 81 -9.45 -6.35 0.88
C ALA A 81 -10.70 -6.32 1.76
N SER A 82 -10.56 -6.07 3.06
CA SER A 82 -11.64 -5.98 4.03
C SER A 82 -11.27 -5.06 5.20
N VAL A 83 -12.29 -4.52 5.87
CA VAL A 83 -12.09 -3.70 7.06
C VAL A 83 -11.41 -4.52 8.16
N GLN A 84 -10.31 -4.02 8.66
CA GLN A 84 -9.62 -4.61 9.81
C GLN A 84 -9.48 -3.55 10.91
N LYS A 85 -9.84 -3.95 12.13
CA LYS A 85 -9.55 -3.13 13.30
C LYS A 85 -8.04 -3.01 13.48
N GLU A 86 -7.59 -1.90 14.01
CA GLU A 86 -6.18 -1.69 14.37
C GLU A 86 -5.21 -1.73 13.16
N PHE A 87 -5.73 -1.47 11.93
CA PHE A 87 -4.88 -1.48 10.74
C PHE A 87 -3.74 -0.46 10.82
N ALA A 88 -4.03 0.78 11.28
CA ALA A 88 -3.05 1.84 11.39
C ALA A 88 -1.95 1.50 12.42
N GLU A 89 -2.32 0.89 13.56
CA GLU A 89 -1.37 0.38 14.55
C GLU A 89 -0.49 -0.74 13.95
N ARG A 90 -1.07 -1.64 13.16
CA ARG A 90 -0.31 -2.69 12.48
C ARG A 90 0.69 -2.12 11.47
N MET A 91 0.31 -1.08 10.71
CA MET A 91 1.23 -0.37 9.82
C MET A 91 2.42 0.20 10.58
N PHE A 92 2.19 0.80 11.75
CA PHE A 92 3.26 1.27 12.62
C PHE A 92 4.16 0.14 13.13
N ILE A 93 3.58 -1.00 13.54
CA ILE A 93 4.36 -2.17 13.99
C ILE A 93 5.28 -2.67 12.87
N TYR A 94 4.78 -2.79 11.65
CA TYR A 94 5.58 -3.19 10.49
C TYR A 94 6.69 -2.19 10.18
N PHE A 95 6.35 -0.91 10.14
CA PHE A 95 7.33 0.16 9.98
C PHE A 95 8.44 0.07 11.03
N SER A 96 8.10 -0.11 12.29
CA SER A 96 9.05 -0.18 13.39
C SER A 96 10.04 -1.35 13.23
N ARG A 97 9.55 -2.51 12.82
CA ARG A 97 10.35 -3.71 12.59
C ARG A 97 11.25 -3.55 11.37
N LEU A 98 10.73 -3.07 10.27
CA LEU A 98 11.51 -2.77 9.07
C LEU A 98 12.59 -1.73 9.36
N TYR A 99 12.26 -0.67 10.12
CA TYR A 99 13.24 0.32 10.52
C TYR A 99 14.32 -0.26 11.43
N GLN A 100 13.97 -1.14 12.36
CA GLN A 100 14.93 -1.82 13.23
C GLN A 100 15.94 -2.64 12.41
N GLU A 101 15.49 -3.30 11.35
CA GLU A 101 16.31 -4.18 10.53
C GLU A 101 17.15 -3.40 9.52
N HIS A 102 16.53 -2.50 8.76
CA HIS A 102 17.16 -1.85 7.61
C HIS A 102 17.83 -0.50 7.94
N ARG A 103 17.44 0.16 9.03
CA ARG A 103 17.98 1.46 9.47
C ARG A 103 18.03 2.53 8.38
N CYS A 104 17.05 2.54 7.48
CA CYS A 104 16.89 3.50 6.41
C CYS A 104 15.51 4.16 6.46
N ARG A 105 15.28 5.14 5.58
CA ARG A 105 13.94 5.75 5.44
C ARG A 105 12.97 4.75 4.84
N ILE A 106 11.76 4.70 5.39
CA ILE A 106 10.69 3.81 4.94
C ILE A 106 9.46 4.66 4.64
N LEU A 107 8.88 4.49 3.46
CA LEU A 107 7.60 5.09 3.08
C LEU A 107 6.52 4.01 3.12
N PRO A 108 5.63 4.03 4.12
CA PRO A 108 4.53 3.08 4.19
C PRO A 108 3.37 3.55 3.30
N ILE A 109 2.78 2.60 2.56
CA ILE A 109 1.64 2.84 1.66
C ILE A 109 0.58 1.77 1.92
N ALA A 110 -0.66 2.18 2.15
CA ALA A 110 -1.81 1.30 2.30
C ALA A 110 -2.73 1.39 1.10
N VAL A 111 -3.18 0.24 0.58
CA VAL A 111 -4.14 0.16 -0.53
C VAL A 111 -5.40 -0.52 -0.04
N PHE A 112 -6.52 0.19 -0.06
CA PHE A 112 -7.82 -0.32 0.34
C PHE A 112 -8.69 -0.60 -0.89
N SER A 113 -9.11 -1.86 -1.06
CA SER A 113 -9.91 -2.33 -2.19
C SER A 113 -11.36 -2.65 -1.85
N TYR A 114 -11.81 -2.32 -0.64
CA TYR A 114 -13.18 -2.49 -0.17
C TYR A 114 -13.92 -1.16 -0.03
N GLU A 115 -15.24 -1.25 0.07
CA GLU A 115 -16.10 -0.09 0.32
C GLU A 115 -16.27 0.12 1.82
N LYS A 116 -16.12 1.37 2.27
CA LYS A 116 -16.34 1.79 3.66
C LYS A 116 -17.08 3.13 3.68
N LYS A 117 -17.96 3.29 4.65
CA LYS A 117 -18.53 4.60 4.97
C LYS A 117 -17.51 5.43 5.74
N GLY A 118 -17.12 6.56 5.19
CA GLY A 118 -16.09 7.43 5.74
C GLY A 118 -14.68 7.11 5.23
N ASP A 119 -13.71 7.84 5.77
CA ASP A 119 -12.31 7.74 5.36
C ASP A 119 -11.57 6.69 6.19
N GLU A 120 -10.58 6.03 5.58
CA GLU A 120 -9.61 5.26 6.33
C GLU A 120 -8.63 6.20 7.03
N PRO A 121 -8.21 5.91 8.27
CA PRO A 121 -7.17 6.69 8.90
C PRO A 121 -5.83 6.46 8.17
N ASP A 122 -5.12 7.55 7.92
CA ASP A 122 -3.78 7.57 7.34
C ASP A 122 -2.68 7.78 8.39
N TYR A 123 -3.04 7.62 9.66
CA TYR A 123 -2.14 7.82 10.79
C TYR A 123 -2.42 6.88 11.96
N PHE A 124 -1.42 6.72 12.80
CA PHE A 124 -1.50 6.12 14.13
C PHE A 124 -0.74 6.99 15.12
N ASN A 125 -1.37 7.33 16.25
CA ASN A 125 -0.75 8.14 17.27
C ASN A 125 -0.85 7.51 18.68
N LEU A 126 0.09 7.91 19.53
CA LEU A 126 0.05 7.65 20.97
C LEU A 126 0.17 8.98 21.71
N GLU A 127 -0.87 9.31 22.43
CA GLU A 127 -1.02 10.61 23.06
C GLU A 127 -1.32 10.48 24.55
N PHE A 128 -0.70 11.35 25.32
CA PHE A 128 -1.06 11.65 26.71
C PHE A 128 -1.69 13.04 26.77
N PRO A 129 -2.45 13.38 27.85
CA PRO A 129 -3.06 14.70 27.96
C PRO A 129 -2.08 15.88 27.88
N PHE A 130 -0.79 15.62 28.06
CA PHE A 130 0.27 16.64 28.11
C PHE A 130 1.35 16.45 27.02
N MET A 131 1.29 15.38 26.21
CA MET A 131 2.33 15.11 25.22
C MET A 131 1.86 14.12 24.14
N LEU A 132 2.09 14.47 22.89
CA LEU A 132 2.04 13.54 21.76
C LEU A 132 3.37 12.76 21.72
N VAL A 133 3.33 11.47 22.01
CA VAL A 133 4.53 10.62 22.09
C VAL A 133 4.91 10.07 20.73
N LEU A 134 3.91 9.72 19.93
CA LEU A 134 4.07 9.16 18.59
C LEU A 134 3.05 9.75 17.64
N ASP A 135 3.52 10.21 16.50
CA ASP A 135 2.70 10.64 15.38
C ASP A 135 3.24 9.95 14.09
N PHE A 136 2.60 8.88 13.71
CA PHE A 136 3.01 8.05 12.59
C PHE A 136 2.02 8.20 11.44
N HIS A 137 2.51 8.54 10.24
CA HIS A 137 1.71 8.73 9.04
C HIS A 137 2.12 7.76 7.92
N PHE A 138 1.17 7.43 7.06
CA PHE A 138 1.39 6.62 5.87
C PHE A 138 0.50 7.11 4.70
N LEU A 139 0.91 6.82 3.48
CA LEU A 139 0.09 7.13 2.31
C LEU A 139 -1.04 6.12 2.16
N ILE A 140 -2.19 6.59 1.69
CA ILE A 140 -3.36 5.74 1.45
C ILE A 140 -3.84 5.85 0.01
N LEU A 141 -4.34 4.72 -0.52
CA LEU A 141 -5.07 4.63 -1.77
C LEU A 141 -6.38 3.86 -1.51
N GLU A 142 -7.49 4.55 -1.57
CA GLU A 142 -8.82 3.95 -1.44
C GLU A 142 -9.42 3.77 -2.84
N LEU A 143 -9.24 2.60 -3.44
CA LEU A 143 -9.64 2.32 -4.83
C LEU A 143 -11.13 2.58 -5.10
N LYS A 144 -12.00 2.37 -4.11
CA LYS A 144 -13.44 2.62 -4.22
C LYS A 144 -13.84 4.09 -4.26
N LYS A 145 -12.91 5.01 -3.96
CA LYS A 145 -13.13 6.46 -4.11
C LYS A 145 -12.73 6.98 -5.49
N HIS A 146 -12.03 6.18 -6.28
CA HIS A 146 -11.64 6.53 -7.64
C HIS A 146 -12.74 6.22 -8.64
N ASN A 147 -13.11 7.21 -9.45
CA ASN A 147 -14.07 7.05 -10.53
C ASN A 147 -13.41 6.32 -11.71
N TRP A 148 -13.85 5.10 -11.98
CA TRP A 148 -13.30 4.25 -13.05
C TRP A 148 -13.28 4.92 -14.43
N ARG A 149 -14.20 5.85 -14.72
CA ARG A 149 -14.28 6.54 -16.02
C ARG A 149 -13.06 7.41 -16.31
N GLU A 150 -12.40 7.94 -15.28
CA GLU A 150 -11.19 8.74 -15.41
C GLU A 150 -10.01 7.91 -15.93
N TYR A 151 -10.07 6.61 -15.70
CA TYR A 151 -9.02 5.64 -16.04
C TYR A 151 -9.27 4.87 -17.34
N LEU A 152 -10.48 4.95 -17.93
CA LEU A 152 -10.82 4.22 -19.16
C LEU A 152 -9.92 4.52 -20.36
N LYS A 153 -9.42 5.75 -20.45
CA LYS A 153 -8.55 6.21 -21.53
C LYS A 153 -7.07 6.19 -21.17
N SER A 154 -6.75 5.69 -19.99
CA SER A 154 -5.36 5.60 -19.54
C SER A 154 -4.65 4.47 -20.29
N ASN A 155 -3.47 4.76 -20.81
CA ASN A 155 -2.58 3.74 -21.37
C ASN A 155 -1.80 2.98 -20.29
N ASN A 156 -1.99 3.34 -19.02
CA ASN A 156 -1.32 2.70 -17.90
C ASN A 156 -1.95 1.33 -17.62
N PRO A 157 -1.17 0.23 -17.66
CA PRO A 157 -1.69 -1.14 -17.50
C PRO A 157 -2.31 -1.39 -16.13
N VAL A 158 -1.84 -0.68 -15.10
CA VAL A 158 -2.39 -0.76 -13.74
C VAL A 158 -3.80 -0.18 -13.67
N ALA A 159 -4.07 0.90 -14.41
CA ALA A 159 -5.42 1.46 -14.52
C ALA A 159 -6.41 0.39 -15.00
N ALA A 160 -6.11 -0.28 -16.10
CA ALA A 160 -6.98 -1.34 -16.65
C ALA A 160 -7.18 -2.51 -15.67
N ALA A 161 -6.11 -2.96 -15.00
CA ALA A 161 -6.16 -4.07 -14.05
C ALA A 161 -7.00 -3.75 -12.79
N LEU A 162 -6.97 -2.50 -12.32
CA LEU A 162 -7.67 -2.08 -11.10
C LEU A 162 -9.06 -1.48 -11.34
N LEU A 163 -9.49 -1.28 -12.60
CA LEU A 163 -10.83 -0.76 -12.92
C LEU A 163 -11.94 -1.49 -12.16
N SER A 164 -11.89 -2.83 -12.08
CA SER A 164 -12.91 -3.63 -11.39
C SER A 164 -12.97 -3.41 -9.87
N LYS A 165 -11.96 -2.77 -9.30
CA LYS A 165 -11.87 -2.45 -7.87
C LYS A 165 -12.28 -1.01 -7.55
N MET A 166 -12.46 -0.17 -8.57
CA MET A 166 -12.90 1.22 -8.44
C MET A 166 -14.41 1.32 -8.26
N ASP A 167 -14.94 2.54 -8.09
CA ASP A 167 -16.37 2.77 -7.91
C ASP A 167 -17.15 2.54 -9.20
N TYR A 168 -17.96 1.49 -9.22
CA TYR A 168 -19.00 1.24 -10.23
C TYR A 168 -20.37 1.48 -9.61
N LYS A 169 -21.15 2.36 -10.17
CA LYS A 169 -22.59 2.38 -9.86
C LYS A 169 -23.21 1.08 -10.38
N GLU A 170 -24.05 0.44 -9.57
CA GLU A 170 -24.62 -0.91 -9.81
C GLU A 170 -25.27 -1.07 -11.20
N LYS A 171 -25.79 0.04 -11.79
CA LYS A 171 -26.38 0.08 -13.14
C LYS A 171 -25.37 -0.04 -14.29
N GLU A 172 -24.08 0.05 -14.03
CA GLU A 172 -23.01 0.08 -15.04
C GLU A 172 -22.28 -1.27 -15.16
N ARG A 173 -22.62 -2.23 -14.30
CA ARG A 173 -22.03 -3.59 -14.31
C ARG A 173 -22.51 -4.49 -15.44
N VAL A 174 -23.46 -4.06 -16.27
CA VAL A 174 -24.20 -4.87 -17.25
C VAL A 174 -24.00 -4.41 -18.70
N GLN A 175 -22.90 -3.74 -19.00
CA GLN A 175 -22.55 -3.44 -20.40
C GLN A 175 -21.22 -4.05 -20.79
#